data_9a8d24dd7729c4c6e7e3ca91775ceb48
#
_entry.id   9a8d24dd7729c4c6e7e3ca91775ceb48
#
_cell.length_a   1.000
_cell.length_b   1.000
_cell.length_c   1.000
_cell.angle_alpha   90.00
_cell.angle_beta   90.00
_cell.angle_gamma   90.00
#
_symmetry.space_group_name_H-M   'P 1'
#
loop_
_entity.id
_entity.type
_entity.pdbx_description
1 polymer ?
#
loop_
_entity_poly.entity_id
_entity_poly.type
_entity_poly.pdbx_seq_one_letter_code
_entity_poly.pdbx_strand_id
1 'polypeptide(L)'
;LRARCGIRSSTFSPNNRWGVFPSAALAWKLKNEKFLKDISWLDNLKLRVGWGLVGNQSAANYAYGVTMSAAASIWGTGFYEGNYANENLKWEETKAYNAGLDINLFGNRVELIIDGYYKNTDNLLMQASLPSYINGIISSPWVNAGAMTNKGLEFTLNTVNINRKDFMWRSGLTISFNRNEITKLYTETAG
;
A
#
# COMPACT_ATOMS: atom_id res chain seq x y z
N LEU A 1 8.72 -17.99 2.67
CA LEU A 1 7.94 -17.99 1.43
C LEU A 1 8.44 -16.88 0.52
N ARG A 2 8.55 -17.16 -0.78
CA ARG A 2 8.84 -16.14 -1.81
C ARG A 2 7.76 -16.23 -2.88
N ALA A 3 7.30 -15.08 -3.35
CA ALA A 3 6.37 -15.01 -4.47
C ALA A 3 6.84 -13.92 -5.45
N ARG A 4 6.49 -14.09 -6.71
CA ARG A 4 6.71 -13.10 -7.77
C ARG A 4 5.46 -13.02 -8.62
N CYS A 5 4.85 -11.84 -8.69
CA CYS A 5 3.69 -11.59 -9.51
C CYS A 5 4.08 -10.69 -10.67
N GLY A 6 3.77 -11.08 -11.90
CA GLY A 6 3.89 -10.26 -13.09
C GLY A 6 2.50 -9.88 -13.57
N ILE A 7 2.23 -8.60 -13.70
CA ILE A 7 0.92 -8.07 -14.11
C ILE A 7 1.10 -7.19 -15.34
N ARG A 8 0.15 -7.29 -16.27
CA ARG A 8 0.07 -6.42 -17.44
C ARG A 8 -1.15 -5.52 -17.33
N SER A 9 -0.97 -4.22 -17.57
CA SER A 9 -2.05 -3.23 -17.58
C SER A 9 -2.14 -2.53 -18.93
N SER A 10 -3.37 -2.31 -19.43
CA SER A 10 -3.64 -1.48 -20.61
C SER A 10 -3.71 0.01 -20.30
N THR A 11 -3.67 0.39 -19.03
CA THR A 11 -3.66 1.78 -18.58
C THR A 11 -2.39 2.51 -19.01
N PHE A 12 -1.28 1.78 -19.13
CA PHE A 12 0.04 2.30 -19.46
C PHE A 12 0.45 2.04 -20.91
N SER A 13 1.39 2.84 -21.41
CA SER A 13 1.99 2.69 -22.75
C SER A 13 2.62 1.31 -22.93
N PRO A 14 2.81 0.81 -24.16
CA PRO A 14 3.40 -0.48 -24.44
C PRO A 14 4.70 -0.77 -23.69
N ASN A 15 5.52 0.25 -23.47
CA ASN A 15 6.82 0.13 -22.79
C ASN A 15 6.70 -0.02 -21.25
N ASN A 16 5.60 0.47 -20.66
CA ASN A 16 5.39 0.53 -19.21
C ASN A 16 4.28 -0.40 -18.72
N ARG A 17 3.72 -1.25 -19.59
CA ARG A 17 2.58 -2.14 -19.27
C ARG A 17 2.88 -3.20 -18.23
N TRP A 18 4.11 -3.68 -18.20
CA TRP A 18 4.48 -4.79 -17.33
C TRP A 18 5.01 -4.30 -16.00
N GLY A 19 4.36 -4.74 -14.92
CA GLY A 19 4.85 -4.59 -13.55
C GLY A 19 5.26 -5.93 -12.96
N VAL A 20 6.39 -5.97 -12.25
CA VAL A 20 6.87 -7.15 -11.55
C VAL A 20 6.97 -6.85 -10.07
N PHE A 21 6.19 -7.57 -9.26
CA PHE A 21 6.00 -7.30 -7.84
C PHE A 21 6.46 -8.50 -7.00
N PRO A 22 7.74 -8.56 -6.64
CA PRO A 22 8.27 -9.62 -5.79
C PRO A 22 7.86 -9.39 -4.33
N SER A 23 7.71 -10.49 -3.58
CA SER A 23 7.53 -10.48 -2.14
C SER A 23 8.22 -11.64 -1.47
N ALA A 24 8.62 -11.45 -0.21
CA ALA A 24 9.20 -12.48 0.63
C ALA A 24 8.70 -12.33 2.07
N ALA A 25 8.44 -13.44 2.73
CA ALA A 25 8.05 -13.47 4.13
C ALA A 25 8.72 -14.64 4.86
N LEU A 26 9.11 -14.39 6.10
CA LEU A 26 9.68 -15.37 7.02
C LEU A 26 8.90 -15.30 8.33
N ALA A 27 8.60 -16.48 8.89
CA ALA A 27 8.04 -16.61 10.22
C ALA A 27 8.86 -17.64 10.99
N TRP A 28 9.30 -17.27 12.19
CA TRP A 28 10.09 -18.12 13.06
C TRP A 28 9.42 -18.29 14.41
N LYS A 29 9.13 -19.54 14.77
CA LYS A 29 8.58 -19.90 16.08
C LYS A 29 9.73 -20.09 17.09
N LEU A 30 10.10 -19.00 17.74
CA LEU A 30 11.18 -18.98 18.72
C LEU A 30 10.92 -19.89 19.92
N LYS A 31 9.66 -20.09 20.32
CA LYS A 31 9.28 -20.99 21.42
C LYS A 31 9.74 -22.44 21.20
N ASN A 32 9.91 -22.87 19.96
CA ASN A 32 10.34 -24.25 19.65
C ASN A 32 11.84 -24.45 19.81
N GLU A 33 12.61 -23.36 19.98
CA GLU A 33 14.05 -23.42 20.14
C GLU A 33 14.44 -23.93 21.54
N LYS A 34 15.58 -24.63 21.63
CA LYS A 34 16.07 -25.27 22.86
C LYS A 34 16.17 -24.30 24.05
N PHE A 35 16.56 -23.03 23.80
CA PHE A 35 16.75 -22.02 24.85
C PHE A 35 15.45 -21.41 25.39
N LEU A 36 14.29 -21.60 24.70
CA LEU A 36 12.97 -21.09 25.14
C LEU A 36 11.99 -22.22 25.45
N LYS A 37 12.29 -23.45 25.05
CA LYS A 37 11.37 -24.59 25.17
C LYS A 37 10.90 -24.84 26.61
N ASP A 38 11.81 -24.70 27.58
CA ASP A 38 11.57 -25.04 28.98
C ASP A 38 10.88 -23.92 29.80
N ILE A 39 10.59 -22.79 29.19
CA ILE A 39 9.90 -21.68 29.84
C ILE A 39 8.40 -21.97 29.89
N SER A 40 7.90 -22.33 31.08
CA SER A 40 6.52 -22.81 31.27
C SER A 40 5.44 -21.73 31.13
N TRP A 41 5.76 -20.45 31.39
CA TRP A 41 4.81 -19.35 31.30
C TRP A 41 4.68 -18.77 29.87
N LEU A 42 5.60 -19.13 28.96
CA LEU A 42 5.61 -18.70 27.56
C LEU A 42 5.03 -19.81 26.68
N ASP A 43 3.83 -19.64 26.15
CA ASP A 43 3.15 -20.63 25.33
C ASP A 43 3.56 -20.51 23.85
N ASN A 44 3.69 -19.28 23.36
CA ASN A 44 4.08 -19.02 21.99
C ASN A 44 4.93 -17.75 21.90
N LEU A 45 5.97 -17.81 21.09
CA LEU A 45 6.76 -16.66 20.68
C LEU A 45 7.11 -16.84 19.22
N LYS A 46 6.55 -15.98 18.38
CA LYS A 46 6.72 -16.05 16.92
C LYS A 46 7.12 -14.71 16.36
N LEU A 47 8.26 -14.68 15.68
CA LEU A 47 8.73 -13.54 14.92
C LEU A 47 8.26 -13.66 13.47
N ARG A 48 7.71 -12.57 12.94
CA ARG A 48 7.30 -12.44 11.54
C ARG A 48 8.04 -11.28 10.90
N VAL A 49 8.60 -11.49 9.72
CA VAL A 49 9.19 -10.44 8.88
C VAL A 49 8.71 -10.63 7.47
N GLY A 50 8.36 -9.52 6.83
CA GLY A 50 7.88 -9.51 5.46
C GLY A 50 8.40 -8.30 4.70
N TRP A 51 8.62 -8.51 3.42
CA TRP A 51 8.93 -7.47 2.45
C TRP A 51 8.15 -7.73 1.18
N GLY A 52 7.66 -6.69 0.54
CA GLY A 52 6.99 -6.80 -0.73
C GLY A 52 6.95 -5.50 -1.51
N LEU A 53 6.93 -5.64 -2.82
CA LEU A 53 6.64 -4.58 -3.76
C LEU A 53 5.18 -4.73 -4.21
N VAL A 54 4.42 -3.65 -4.15
CA VAL A 54 3.02 -3.59 -4.57
C VAL A 54 2.87 -2.52 -5.64
N GLY A 55 2.22 -2.85 -6.76
CA GLY A 55 1.91 -1.92 -7.83
C GLY A 55 0.48 -1.44 -7.76
N ASN A 56 0.28 -0.15 -8.04
CA ASN A 56 -1.03 0.45 -8.23
C ASN A 56 -1.14 1.04 -9.64
N GLN A 57 -2.29 0.85 -10.28
CA GLN A 57 -2.58 1.34 -11.63
C GLN A 57 -3.80 2.27 -11.69
N SER A 58 -4.18 2.88 -10.58
CA SER A 58 -5.38 3.72 -10.45
C SER A 58 -5.25 5.03 -11.24
N ALA A 59 -5.22 4.91 -12.55
CA ALA A 59 -5.34 6.02 -13.50
C ALA A 59 -6.47 5.71 -14.49
N ALA A 60 -6.88 6.70 -15.28
CA ALA A 60 -7.89 6.48 -16.31
C ALA A 60 -7.39 5.46 -17.36
N ASN A 61 -8.31 4.70 -17.93
CA ASN A 61 -7.97 3.79 -19.02
C ASN A 61 -7.38 4.56 -20.21
N TYR A 62 -6.29 4.04 -20.77
CA TYR A 62 -5.58 4.68 -21.90
C TYR A 62 -5.05 6.09 -21.59
N ALA A 63 -4.82 6.43 -20.31
CA ALA A 63 -4.32 7.74 -19.90
C ALA A 63 -2.96 8.12 -20.51
N TYR A 64 -2.23 7.15 -21.06
CA TYR A 64 -0.98 7.37 -21.76
C TYR A 64 -1.16 7.98 -23.16
N GLY A 65 -2.35 7.83 -23.76
CA GLY A 65 -2.67 8.31 -25.11
C GLY A 65 -3.71 9.44 -25.10
N VAL A 66 -3.91 10.04 -26.25
CA VAL A 66 -4.99 11.00 -26.46
C VAL A 66 -6.31 10.25 -26.67
N THR A 67 -7.34 10.64 -25.93
CA THR A 67 -8.72 10.19 -26.17
C THR A 67 -9.50 11.29 -26.89
N MET A 68 -10.41 10.90 -27.79
CA MET A 68 -11.28 11.83 -28.48
C MET A 68 -12.62 11.93 -27.77
N SER A 69 -13.07 13.16 -27.55
CA SER A 69 -14.41 13.46 -27.01
C SER A 69 -15.27 14.09 -28.09
N ALA A 70 -16.55 13.71 -28.10
CA ALA A 70 -17.52 14.26 -29.06
C ALA A 70 -18.16 15.55 -28.51
N ALA A 71 -18.30 16.55 -29.34
CA ALA A 71 -19.07 17.77 -29.06
C ALA A 71 -20.12 18.01 -30.13
N ALA A 72 -21.34 18.28 -29.72
CA ALA A 72 -22.40 18.69 -30.65
C ALA A 72 -22.19 20.15 -31.06
N SER A 73 -22.30 20.43 -32.34
CA SER A 73 -22.31 21.78 -32.89
C SER A 73 -23.50 21.96 -33.83
N ILE A 74 -23.78 23.20 -34.24
CA ILE A 74 -24.83 23.51 -35.19
C ILE A 74 -24.59 22.89 -36.59
N TRP A 75 -23.33 22.48 -36.86
CA TRP A 75 -22.91 21.85 -38.11
C TRP A 75 -22.79 20.32 -38.03
N GLY A 76 -23.20 19.74 -36.91
CA GLY A 76 -23.07 18.31 -36.65
C GLY A 76 -22.15 17.98 -35.46
N THR A 77 -21.78 16.71 -35.32
CA THR A 77 -20.89 16.26 -34.26
C THR A 77 -19.44 16.52 -34.62
N GLY A 78 -18.78 17.33 -33.83
CA GLY A 78 -17.33 17.52 -33.86
C GLY A 78 -16.61 16.64 -32.86
N PHE A 79 -15.30 16.50 -33.03
CA PHE A 79 -14.42 15.77 -32.08
C PHE A 79 -13.29 16.68 -31.63
N TYR A 80 -12.91 16.54 -30.35
CA TYR A 80 -11.79 17.26 -29.77
C TYR A 80 -10.98 16.32 -28.87
N GLU A 81 -9.76 16.69 -28.55
CA GLU A 81 -8.92 15.94 -27.61
C GLU A 81 -9.52 15.99 -26.20
N GLY A 82 -9.86 14.83 -25.64
CA GLY A 82 -10.51 14.71 -24.32
C GLY A 82 -9.54 14.77 -23.15
N ASN A 83 -8.26 14.48 -23.40
CA ASN A 83 -7.21 14.50 -22.39
C ASN A 83 -5.85 14.76 -23.00
N TYR A 84 -4.91 15.24 -22.20
CA TYR A 84 -3.50 15.27 -22.55
C TYR A 84 -2.87 13.90 -22.40
N ALA A 85 -2.10 13.45 -23.40
CA ALA A 85 -1.35 12.20 -23.36
C ALA A 85 -0.14 12.29 -22.43
N ASN A 86 0.19 11.16 -21.79
CA ASN A 86 1.47 10.99 -21.09
C ASN A 86 2.01 9.57 -21.33
N GLU A 87 2.81 9.40 -22.36
CA GLU A 87 3.41 8.12 -22.73
C GLU A 87 4.38 7.56 -21.66
N ASN A 88 4.89 8.43 -20.79
CA ASN A 88 5.80 8.06 -19.70
C ASN A 88 5.08 7.58 -18.45
N LEU A 89 3.74 7.52 -18.48
CA LEU A 89 2.95 7.04 -17.34
C LEU A 89 3.31 5.60 -17.00
N LYS A 90 3.62 5.35 -15.73
CA LYS A 90 4.07 4.07 -15.20
C LYS A 90 3.39 3.72 -13.89
N TRP A 91 3.62 2.49 -13.43
CA TRP A 91 3.12 1.98 -12.17
C TRP A 91 3.54 2.86 -10.98
N GLU A 92 2.58 3.12 -10.10
CA GLU A 92 2.88 3.56 -8.75
C GLU A 92 3.38 2.35 -7.96
N GLU A 93 4.50 2.49 -7.27
CA GLU A 93 5.17 1.40 -6.58
C GLU A 93 5.26 1.66 -5.07
N THR A 94 4.75 0.73 -4.28
CA THR A 94 4.89 0.75 -2.82
C THR A 94 5.82 -0.36 -2.37
N LYS A 95 6.94 0.01 -1.76
CA LYS A 95 7.86 -0.88 -1.04
C LYS A 95 7.38 -0.99 0.40
N ALA A 96 6.95 -2.18 0.81
CA ALA A 96 6.45 -2.45 2.14
C ALA A 96 7.39 -3.37 2.92
N TYR A 97 7.74 -2.97 4.12
CA TYR A 97 8.49 -3.74 5.10
C TYR A 97 7.62 -3.90 6.35
N ASN A 98 7.48 -5.12 6.83
CA ASN A 98 6.69 -5.44 8.01
C ASN A 98 7.50 -6.32 8.95
N ALA A 99 7.41 -6.06 10.24
CA ALA A 99 7.96 -6.92 11.29
C ALA A 99 6.92 -7.06 12.39
N GLY A 100 6.67 -8.28 12.84
CA GLY A 100 5.68 -8.56 13.87
C GLY A 100 6.18 -9.60 14.87
N LEU A 101 5.72 -9.47 16.10
CA LEU A 101 6.01 -10.36 17.22
C LEU A 101 4.69 -10.80 17.86
N ASP A 102 4.42 -12.10 17.83
CA ASP A 102 3.27 -12.71 18.47
C ASP A 102 3.73 -13.42 19.75
N ILE A 103 3.20 -13.04 20.89
CA ILE A 103 3.54 -13.54 22.22
C ILE A 103 2.28 -14.05 22.92
N ASN A 104 2.26 -15.33 23.32
CA ASN A 104 1.19 -15.89 24.14
C ASN A 104 1.75 -16.37 25.47
N LEU A 105 1.09 -16.02 26.55
CA LEU A 105 1.55 -16.26 27.92
C LEU A 105 0.46 -16.91 28.76
N PHE A 106 0.90 -17.66 29.79
CA PHE A 106 0.06 -18.19 30.87
C PHE A 106 -1.10 -19.07 30.38
N GLY A 107 -0.81 -20.06 29.53
CA GLY A 107 -1.81 -20.93 28.95
C GLY A 107 -2.76 -20.18 27.99
N ASN A 108 -2.22 -19.31 27.17
CA ASN A 108 -2.94 -18.44 26.24
C ASN A 108 -3.93 -17.47 26.92
N ARG A 109 -3.71 -17.15 28.19
CA ARG A 109 -4.54 -16.13 28.88
C ARG A 109 -4.18 -14.71 28.48
N VAL A 110 -2.95 -14.48 28.06
CA VAL A 110 -2.47 -13.18 27.59
C VAL A 110 -1.87 -13.36 26.21
N GLU A 111 -2.39 -12.63 25.25
CA GLU A 111 -1.88 -12.55 23.89
C GLU A 111 -1.45 -11.12 23.63
N LEU A 112 -0.19 -10.93 23.29
CA LEU A 112 0.38 -9.64 22.89
C LEU A 112 0.89 -9.75 21.46
N ILE A 113 0.40 -8.88 20.60
CA ILE A 113 0.84 -8.77 19.21
C ILE A 113 1.43 -7.38 19.04
N ILE A 114 2.64 -7.31 18.52
CA ILE A 114 3.35 -6.08 18.21
C ILE A 114 3.68 -6.11 16.73
N ASP A 115 3.16 -5.17 15.95
CA ASP A 115 3.43 -5.03 14.53
C ASP A 115 4.05 -3.67 14.23
N GLY A 116 5.14 -3.68 13.49
CA GLY A 116 5.77 -2.50 12.95
C GLY A 116 5.78 -2.55 11.42
N TYR A 117 5.51 -1.42 10.77
CA TYR A 117 5.55 -1.34 9.33
C TYR A 117 6.21 -0.05 8.83
N TYR A 118 6.80 -0.17 7.66
CA TYR A 118 7.35 0.94 6.89
C TYR A 118 6.98 0.75 5.42
N LYS A 119 6.29 1.74 4.85
CA LYS A 119 5.87 1.75 3.44
C LYS A 119 6.42 3.00 2.78
N ASN A 120 7.08 2.82 1.66
CA ASN A 120 7.51 3.92 0.80
C ASN A 120 6.84 3.77 -0.56
N THR A 121 6.04 4.77 -0.93
CA THR A 121 5.34 4.82 -2.21
C THR A 121 6.01 5.85 -3.09
N ASP A 122 6.47 5.39 -4.24
CA ASP A 122 7.11 6.19 -5.28
C ASP A 122 6.19 6.29 -6.50
N ASN A 123 6.37 7.33 -7.31
CA ASN A 123 5.62 7.54 -8.57
C ASN A 123 4.10 7.61 -8.35
N LEU A 124 3.63 8.34 -7.33
CA LEU A 124 2.20 8.52 -7.07
C LEU A 124 1.46 8.92 -8.33
N LEU A 125 0.38 8.20 -8.64
CA LEU A 125 -0.49 8.50 -9.78
C LEU A 125 -1.48 9.58 -9.41
N MET A 126 -1.42 10.73 -10.07
CA MET A 126 -2.32 11.84 -9.85
C MET A 126 -2.60 12.60 -11.14
N GLN A 127 -3.69 13.35 -11.19
CA GLN A 127 -3.92 14.32 -12.25
C GLN A 127 -3.16 15.60 -11.94
N ALA A 128 -2.39 16.10 -12.91
CA ALA A 128 -1.73 17.39 -12.79
C ALA A 128 -2.78 18.51 -12.74
N SER A 129 -2.66 19.40 -11.76
CA SER A 129 -3.55 20.58 -11.70
C SER A 129 -3.05 21.64 -12.67
N LEU A 130 -3.69 21.74 -13.82
CA LEU A 130 -3.39 22.78 -14.81
C LEU A 130 -4.38 23.95 -14.66
N PRO A 131 -3.92 25.21 -14.83
CA PRO A 131 -4.81 26.35 -14.85
C PRO A 131 -5.87 26.22 -15.94
N SER A 132 -7.11 26.62 -15.67
CA SER A 132 -8.23 26.46 -16.60
C SER A 132 -8.04 27.20 -17.95
N TYR A 133 -7.24 28.25 -17.98
CA TYR A 133 -6.93 28.95 -19.22
C TYR A 133 -6.00 28.14 -20.17
N ILE A 134 -5.25 27.16 -19.63
CA ILE A 134 -4.44 26.22 -20.42
C ILE A 134 -5.29 25.01 -20.79
N ASN A 135 -6.04 24.49 -19.81
CA ASN A 135 -6.75 23.22 -19.93
C ASN A 135 -8.04 23.35 -20.76
N GLY A 136 -8.73 24.50 -20.67
CA GLY A 136 -10.01 24.68 -21.33
C GLY A 136 -11.01 23.60 -20.96
N ILE A 137 -11.48 22.83 -21.95
CA ILE A 137 -12.38 21.70 -21.79
C ILE A 137 -11.66 20.34 -21.75
N ILE A 138 -10.33 20.34 -21.92
CA ILE A 138 -9.50 19.13 -21.96
C ILE A 138 -9.19 18.67 -20.52
N SER A 139 -9.30 17.38 -20.26
CA SER A 139 -8.96 16.83 -18.95
C SER A 139 -7.47 16.90 -18.66
N SER A 140 -7.13 17.28 -17.44
CA SER A 140 -5.73 17.33 -16.98
C SER A 140 -5.01 15.98 -17.15
N PRO A 141 -3.72 15.99 -17.54
CA PRO A 141 -2.97 14.76 -17.73
C PRO A 141 -2.76 13.99 -16.44
N TRP A 142 -2.69 12.67 -16.56
CA TRP A 142 -2.20 11.82 -15.51
C TRP A 142 -0.67 11.85 -15.50
N VAL A 143 -0.11 11.97 -14.30
CA VAL A 143 1.34 12.04 -14.10
C VAL A 143 1.76 11.16 -12.93
N ASN A 144 3.00 10.70 -12.97
CA ASN A 144 3.65 10.10 -11.80
C ASN A 144 4.38 11.20 -11.06
N ALA A 145 3.75 11.73 -10.03
CA ALA A 145 4.28 12.88 -9.32
C ALA A 145 4.22 12.65 -7.81
N GLY A 146 5.37 12.82 -7.17
CA GLY A 146 5.48 12.72 -5.72
C GLY A 146 5.87 11.34 -5.21
N ALA A 147 6.19 11.34 -3.94
CA ALA A 147 6.45 10.15 -3.13
C ALA A 147 5.96 10.38 -1.71
N MET A 148 5.57 9.31 -1.04
CA MET A 148 5.16 9.37 0.34
C MET A 148 5.68 8.18 1.15
N THR A 149 5.89 8.42 2.44
CA THR A 149 6.28 7.40 3.40
C THR A 149 5.20 7.27 4.46
N ASN A 150 4.85 6.03 4.77
CA ASN A 150 3.93 5.70 5.85
C ASN A 150 4.61 4.69 6.77
N LYS A 151 4.69 4.99 8.06
CA LYS A 151 5.29 4.13 9.07
C LYS A 151 4.47 4.12 10.34
N GLY A 152 4.42 2.99 11.01
CA GLY A 152 3.65 2.87 12.22
C GLY A 152 4.03 1.67 13.06
N LEU A 153 3.52 1.70 14.30
CA LEU A 153 3.58 0.63 15.27
C LEU A 153 2.18 0.35 15.78
N GLU A 154 1.83 -0.91 15.88
CA GLU A 154 0.54 -1.38 16.37
C GLU A 154 0.76 -2.37 17.51
N PHE A 155 0.02 -2.20 18.60
CA PHE A 155 0.04 -3.05 19.76
C PHE A 155 -1.37 -3.58 19.99
N THR A 156 -1.51 -4.90 20.04
CA THR A 156 -2.78 -5.54 20.40
C THR A 156 -2.55 -6.44 21.62
N LEU A 157 -3.29 -6.19 22.68
CA LEU A 157 -3.29 -6.98 23.90
C LEU A 157 -4.68 -7.58 24.09
N ASN A 158 -4.75 -8.90 24.11
CA ASN A 158 -5.95 -9.65 24.45
C ASN A 158 -5.71 -10.43 25.75
N THR A 159 -6.66 -10.36 26.67
CA THR A 159 -6.55 -11.07 27.96
C THR A 159 -7.81 -11.84 28.28
N VAL A 160 -7.64 -13.02 28.84
CA VAL A 160 -8.71 -13.81 29.47
C VAL A 160 -8.58 -13.65 30.97
N ASN A 161 -9.32 -12.68 31.55
CA ASN A 161 -9.23 -12.31 32.94
C ASN A 161 -9.86 -13.37 33.85
N ILE A 162 -11.06 -13.80 33.49
CA ILE A 162 -11.78 -14.82 34.22
C ILE A 162 -12.31 -15.84 33.20
N ASN A 163 -12.09 -17.12 33.49
CA ASN A 163 -12.64 -18.22 32.71
C ASN A 163 -13.17 -19.27 33.69
N ARG A 164 -14.47 -19.22 34.03
CA ARG A 164 -15.18 -20.16 34.87
C ARG A 164 -16.36 -20.76 34.11
N LYS A 165 -16.94 -21.85 34.64
CA LYS A 165 -18.04 -22.57 33.98
C LYS A 165 -19.22 -21.66 33.60
N ASP A 166 -19.59 -20.74 34.49
CA ASP A 166 -20.77 -19.87 34.30
C ASP A 166 -20.44 -18.41 34.07
N PHE A 167 -19.15 -18.03 34.01
CA PHE A 167 -18.72 -16.66 33.80
C PHE A 167 -17.38 -16.57 33.10
N MET A 168 -17.36 -15.84 31.98
CA MET A 168 -16.16 -15.56 31.22
C MET A 168 -16.00 -14.05 31.04
N TRP A 169 -14.80 -13.53 31.37
CA TRP A 169 -14.44 -12.15 31.12
C TRP A 169 -13.15 -12.07 30.31
N ARG A 170 -13.24 -11.40 29.16
CA ARG A 170 -12.11 -11.08 28.27
C ARG A 170 -11.98 -9.58 28.11
N SER A 171 -10.76 -9.10 27.96
CA SER A 171 -10.46 -7.71 27.64
C SER A 171 -9.55 -7.66 26.42
N GLY A 172 -9.78 -6.67 25.55
CA GLY A 172 -8.95 -6.38 24.39
C GLY A 172 -8.60 -4.91 24.35
N LEU A 173 -7.33 -4.60 24.07
CA LEU A 173 -6.81 -3.25 23.86
C LEU A 173 -5.98 -3.22 22.60
N THR A 174 -6.27 -2.28 21.71
CA THR A 174 -5.45 -2.02 20.52
C THR A 174 -5.04 -0.57 20.52
N ILE A 175 -3.74 -0.32 20.34
CA ILE A 175 -3.17 1.01 20.23
C ILE A 175 -2.35 1.03 18.94
N SER A 176 -2.56 2.06 18.10
CA SER A 176 -1.81 2.27 16.88
C SER A 176 -1.21 3.67 16.81
N PHE A 177 0.04 3.74 16.39
CA PHE A 177 0.75 4.97 16.09
C PHE A 177 1.10 4.96 14.62
N ASN A 178 0.64 5.97 13.90
CA ASN A 178 0.86 6.10 12.46
C ASN A 178 1.44 7.49 12.14
N ARG A 179 2.44 7.51 11.27
CA ARG A 179 2.98 8.74 10.70
C ARG A 179 3.03 8.60 9.20
N ASN A 180 2.33 9.50 8.53
CA ASN A 180 2.34 9.64 7.09
C ASN A 180 3.05 10.95 6.72
N GLU A 181 3.94 10.91 5.73
CA GLU A 181 4.77 12.03 5.32
C GLU A 181 4.92 12.01 3.79
N ILE A 182 4.59 13.14 3.15
CA ILE A 182 4.88 13.34 1.74
C ILE A 182 6.35 13.73 1.66
N THR A 183 7.16 12.87 1.03
CA THR A 183 8.62 13.05 0.93
C THR A 183 9.03 13.78 -0.35
N LYS A 184 8.17 13.77 -1.37
CA LYS A 184 8.39 14.45 -2.64
C LYS A 184 7.07 14.99 -3.16
N LEU A 185 7.06 16.25 -3.56
CA LEU A 185 5.99 16.85 -4.35
C LEU A 185 6.55 17.16 -5.75
N TYR A 186 5.70 17.00 -6.75
CA TYR A 186 6.01 17.51 -8.08
C TYR A 186 5.92 19.04 -8.02
N THR A 187 7.06 19.68 -8.08
CA THR A 187 7.14 21.11 -8.37
C THR A 187 7.52 21.22 -9.85
N GLU A 188 6.60 21.63 -10.71
CA GLU A 188 6.99 22.20 -11.99
C GLU A 188 7.83 23.44 -11.70
N THR A 189 9.13 23.29 -11.75
CA THR A 189 9.98 24.42 -12.09
C THR A 189 9.82 24.61 -13.59
N ALA A 190 8.90 25.51 -13.95
CA ALA A 190 8.91 26.10 -15.29
C ALA A 190 10.29 26.73 -15.50
N GLY A 191 11.12 26.10 -16.35
CA GLY A 191 12.31 26.67 -16.90
C GLY A 191 11.96 27.38 -18.21
#